data_86abe49364bc0e339c2f3018077a8de8
#
_entry.id   86abe49364bc0e339c2f3018077a8de8
#
_cell.length_a   1.000
_cell.length_b   1.000
_cell.length_c   1.000
_cell.angle_alpha   90.00
_cell.angle_beta   90.00
_cell.angle_gamma   90.00
#
_symmetry.space_group_name_H-M   'P 1'
#
loop_
_entity.id
_entity.type
_entity.pdbx_description
1 polymer ?
#
loop_
_entity_poly.entity_id
_entity_poly.type
_entity_poly.pdbx_seq_one_letter_code
_entity_poly.pdbx_strand_id
1 'polypeptide(L)'
;MEFIPLLSLGLVSGLLGGMLGIGGGVVIVPALIVLYELSARHTSADVTVIAVATSMACIVFTSFSAAYTQFRAGKVKFELVAKLVPFFVLGSFLAGLSTPYFDAGLLRALIGLFLLLVAAVMLLNWRPNASRAFPGVIGSSLTGLSGGYVSGMAGIAGGNVIVPTLVYFNVPMHNATASSSTMGVPIALAGAAGYAFGAPMVSGVSGEWMLGLIDLQSWLGITAGAIIAAPLGVKIAHRVPGDILKRVFGGFLLLVALRMLYSSLSL
;
A
#
# COMPACT_ATOMS: atom_id res chain seq x y z
N MET A 1 -20.51 3.60 -11.34
CA MET A 1 -20.26 4.16 -9.99
C MET A 1 -20.27 5.65 -10.07
N GLU A 2 -20.82 6.29 -9.06
CA GLU A 2 -20.76 7.74 -8.95
C GLU A 2 -19.30 8.16 -8.72
N PHE A 3 -18.82 9.10 -9.49
CA PHE A 3 -17.44 9.60 -9.43
C PHE A 3 -17.10 10.25 -8.08
N ILE A 4 -18.10 10.81 -7.40
CA ILE A 4 -17.96 11.53 -6.13
C ILE A 4 -17.42 10.62 -5.00
N PRO A 5 -17.96 9.43 -4.71
CA PRO A 5 -17.40 8.52 -3.71
C PRO A 5 -15.94 8.12 -3.98
N LEU A 6 -15.60 7.88 -5.24
CA LEU A 6 -14.23 7.54 -5.64
C LEU A 6 -13.25 8.70 -5.44
N LEU A 7 -13.67 9.92 -5.79
CA LEU A 7 -12.90 11.14 -5.58
C LEU A 7 -12.68 11.40 -4.08
N SER A 8 -13.74 11.27 -3.26
CA SER A 8 -13.65 11.44 -1.81
C SER A 8 -12.73 10.40 -1.16
N LEU A 9 -12.82 9.14 -1.59
CA LEU A 9 -11.89 8.09 -1.19
C LEU A 9 -10.44 8.46 -1.57
N GLY A 10 -10.24 9.00 -2.76
CA GLY A 10 -8.95 9.49 -3.22
C GLY A 10 -8.39 10.61 -2.33
N LEU A 11 -9.21 11.59 -1.97
CA LEU A 11 -8.79 12.67 -1.06
C LEU A 11 -8.36 12.14 0.31
N VAL A 12 -9.15 11.26 0.91
CA VAL A 12 -8.85 10.67 2.23
C VAL A 12 -7.59 9.78 2.15
N SER A 13 -7.53 8.88 1.17
CA SER A 13 -6.40 7.96 1.02
C SER A 13 -5.10 8.68 0.65
N GLY A 14 -5.19 9.73 -0.19
CA GLY A 14 -4.05 10.57 -0.54
C GLY A 14 -3.52 11.34 0.67
N LEU A 15 -4.41 11.95 1.46
CA LEU A 15 -4.03 12.65 2.68
C LEU A 15 -3.30 11.72 3.66
N LEU A 16 -3.91 10.59 3.99
CA LEU A 16 -3.35 9.61 4.92
C LEU A 16 -2.07 8.95 4.35
N GLY A 17 -2.08 8.61 3.07
CA GLY A 17 -0.92 8.04 2.37
C GLY A 17 0.28 8.98 2.34
N GLY A 18 0.02 10.28 2.10
CA GLY A 18 1.04 11.32 2.15
C GLY A 18 1.59 11.56 3.55
N MET A 19 0.73 11.56 4.57
CA MET A 19 1.14 11.73 5.97
C MET A 19 2.06 10.59 6.45
N LEU A 20 1.83 9.38 6.01
CA LEU A 20 2.48 8.17 6.53
C LEU A 20 3.59 7.63 5.61
N GLY A 21 3.66 8.13 4.38
CA GLY A 21 4.62 7.66 3.39
C GLY A 21 4.34 6.24 2.87
N ILE A 22 3.08 5.79 2.93
CA ILE A 22 2.66 4.43 2.57
C ILE A 22 1.80 4.35 1.30
N GLY A 23 1.61 5.47 0.60
CA GLY A 23 0.89 5.52 -0.67
C GLY A 23 -0.63 5.39 -0.59
N GLY A 24 -1.24 5.25 0.60
CA GLY A 24 -2.69 5.24 0.79
C GLY A 24 -3.41 3.91 0.54
N GLY A 25 -2.73 2.86 0.08
CA GLY A 25 -3.33 1.56 -0.25
C GLY A 25 -4.08 0.89 0.89
N VAL A 26 -3.62 1.10 2.12
CA VAL A 26 -4.28 0.59 3.33
C VAL A 26 -5.73 1.08 3.48
N VAL A 27 -6.03 2.26 2.95
CA VAL A 27 -7.37 2.83 2.93
C VAL A 27 -8.12 2.41 1.66
N ILE A 28 -7.41 2.41 0.52
CA ILE A 28 -7.99 2.14 -0.79
C ILE A 28 -8.52 0.71 -0.88
N VAL A 29 -7.73 -0.30 -0.51
CA VAL A 29 -8.11 -1.71 -0.66
C VAL A 29 -9.40 -2.05 0.07
N PRO A 30 -9.52 -1.85 1.40
CA PRO A 30 -10.74 -2.22 2.11
C PRO A 30 -11.94 -1.36 1.69
N ALA A 31 -11.73 -0.09 1.34
CA ALA A 31 -12.81 0.76 0.88
C ALA A 31 -13.32 0.33 -0.52
N LEU A 32 -12.43 -0.06 -1.44
CA LEU A 32 -12.82 -0.61 -2.73
C LEU A 32 -13.57 -1.93 -2.60
N ILE A 33 -13.12 -2.83 -1.71
CA ILE A 33 -13.83 -4.09 -1.46
C ILE A 33 -15.29 -3.79 -1.08
N VAL A 34 -15.50 -2.88 -0.13
CA VAL A 34 -16.85 -2.48 0.28
C VAL A 34 -17.66 -1.87 -0.86
N LEU A 35 -17.04 -0.96 -1.61
CA LEU A 35 -17.72 -0.30 -2.74
C LEU A 35 -18.10 -1.29 -3.83
N TYR A 36 -17.24 -2.26 -4.12
CA TYR A 36 -17.51 -3.29 -5.13
C TYR A 36 -18.57 -4.28 -4.66
N GLU A 37 -18.56 -4.68 -3.39
CA GLU A 37 -19.60 -5.53 -2.79
C GLU A 37 -20.98 -4.84 -2.83
N LEU A 38 -21.04 -3.54 -2.46
CA LEU A 38 -22.29 -2.78 -2.48
C LEU A 38 -22.82 -2.53 -3.90
N SER A 39 -21.94 -2.39 -4.88
CA SER A 39 -22.34 -2.10 -6.27
C SER A 39 -22.61 -3.35 -7.11
N ALA A 40 -22.32 -4.54 -6.59
CA ALA A 40 -22.43 -5.84 -7.29
C ALA A 40 -21.76 -5.84 -8.70
N ARG A 41 -20.70 -5.04 -8.89
CA ARG A 41 -20.03 -4.88 -10.21
C ARG A 41 -19.12 -6.05 -10.55
N HIS A 42 -18.62 -6.74 -9.54
CA HIS A 42 -17.68 -7.85 -9.69
C HIS A 42 -18.17 -9.05 -8.91
N THR A 43 -17.79 -10.25 -9.34
CA THR A 43 -18.10 -11.47 -8.58
C THR A 43 -17.39 -11.44 -7.23
N SER A 44 -18.00 -12.03 -6.19
CA SER A 44 -17.44 -12.01 -4.83
C SER A 44 -16.02 -12.57 -4.76
N ALA A 45 -15.68 -13.50 -5.64
CA ALA A 45 -14.36 -14.09 -5.74
C ALA A 45 -13.30 -13.08 -6.26
N ASP A 46 -13.68 -12.20 -7.18
CA ASP A 46 -12.73 -11.31 -7.88
C ASP A 46 -12.56 -9.95 -7.18
N VAL A 47 -13.55 -9.54 -6.37
CA VAL A 47 -13.58 -8.22 -5.70
C VAL A 47 -12.27 -7.90 -5.00
N THR A 48 -11.72 -8.84 -4.25
CA THR A 48 -10.51 -8.60 -3.44
C THR A 48 -9.28 -8.37 -4.32
N VAL A 49 -9.10 -9.21 -5.33
CA VAL A 49 -7.95 -9.13 -6.24
C VAL A 49 -8.02 -7.86 -7.10
N ILE A 50 -9.20 -7.50 -7.59
CA ILE A 50 -9.41 -6.26 -8.37
C ILE A 50 -9.16 -5.02 -7.50
N ALA A 51 -9.63 -5.02 -6.24
CA ALA A 51 -9.38 -3.93 -5.31
C ALA A 51 -7.88 -3.74 -5.02
N VAL A 52 -7.14 -4.84 -4.84
CA VAL A 52 -5.69 -4.82 -4.63
C VAL A 52 -4.97 -4.32 -5.88
N ALA A 53 -5.30 -4.84 -7.06
CA ALA A 53 -4.71 -4.43 -8.33
C ALA A 53 -4.95 -2.93 -8.62
N THR A 54 -6.19 -2.46 -8.45
CA THR A 54 -6.57 -1.06 -8.64
C THR A 54 -5.88 -0.15 -7.63
N SER A 55 -5.77 -0.59 -6.36
CA SER A 55 -5.02 0.12 -5.34
C SER A 55 -3.56 0.32 -5.73
N MET A 56 -2.88 -0.74 -6.21
CA MET A 56 -1.48 -0.63 -6.66
C MET A 56 -1.33 0.40 -7.77
N ALA A 57 -2.24 0.44 -8.74
CA ALA A 57 -2.22 1.45 -9.79
C ALA A 57 -2.45 2.88 -9.24
N CYS A 58 -3.35 3.08 -8.27
CA CYS A 58 -3.56 4.36 -7.61
C CYS A 58 -2.32 4.84 -6.84
N ILE A 59 -1.64 3.91 -6.17
CA ILE A 59 -0.47 4.23 -5.34
C ILE A 59 0.69 4.76 -6.18
N VAL A 60 0.85 4.36 -7.44
CA VAL A 60 1.88 4.93 -8.33
C VAL A 60 1.84 6.46 -8.29
N PHE A 61 0.67 7.02 -8.47
CA PHE A 61 0.48 8.48 -8.55
C PHE A 61 0.45 9.15 -7.17
N THR A 62 -0.16 8.50 -6.18
CA THR A 62 -0.18 9.01 -4.81
C THR A 62 1.24 9.04 -4.23
N SER A 63 2.00 7.97 -4.40
CA SER A 63 3.40 7.89 -3.97
C SER A 63 4.29 8.85 -4.76
N PHE A 64 4.05 9.04 -6.06
CA PHE A 64 4.79 10.02 -6.85
C PHE A 64 4.58 11.44 -6.32
N SER A 65 3.34 11.82 -6.06
CA SER A 65 2.99 13.13 -5.51
C SER A 65 3.60 13.36 -4.11
N ALA A 66 3.53 12.35 -3.24
CA ALA A 66 4.15 12.38 -1.92
C ALA A 66 5.69 12.42 -2.01
N ALA A 67 6.29 11.56 -2.84
CA ALA A 67 7.74 11.48 -3.06
C ALA A 67 8.32 12.80 -3.59
N TYR A 68 7.66 13.43 -4.54
CA TYR A 68 8.06 14.73 -5.05
C TYR A 68 8.11 15.80 -3.94
N THR A 69 7.10 15.80 -3.09
CA THR A 69 7.05 16.73 -1.94
C THR A 69 8.15 16.45 -0.92
N GLN A 70 8.42 15.18 -0.62
CA GLN A 70 9.48 14.75 0.30
C GLN A 70 10.88 14.98 -0.29
N PHE A 71 11.05 14.78 -1.59
CA PHE A 71 12.30 15.08 -2.30
C PHE A 71 12.67 16.57 -2.17
N ARG A 72 11.69 17.46 -2.42
CA ARG A 72 11.89 18.91 -2.25
C ARG A 72 12.21 19.31 -0.82
N ALA A 73 11.79 18.51 0.17
CA ALA A 73 12.13 18.72 1.58
C ALA A 73 13.51 18.18 1.98
N GLY A 74 14.25 17.53 1.07
CA GLY A 74 15.62 17.02 1.32
C GLY A 74 15.67 15.85 2.32
N LYS A 75 14.58 15.11 2.52
CA LYS A 75 14.48 14.07 3.54
C LYS A 75 14.77 12.65 3.03
N VAL A 76 14.89 12.47 1.71
CA VAL A 76 15.08 11.15 1.08
C VAL A 76 16.53 10.66 1.26
N LYS A 77 16.69 9.40 1.68
CA LYS A 77 17.99 8.71 1.79
C LYS A 77 18.20 7.80 0.58
N PHE A 78 18.71 8.38 -0.53
CA PHE A 78 18.87 7.67 -1.81
C PHE A 78 19.72 6.41 -1.74
N GLU A 79 20.75 6.38 -0.91
CA GLU A 79 21.61 5.21 -0.76
C GLU A 79 20.83 3.99 -0.25
N LEU A 80 19.92 4.19 0.71
CA LEU A 80 19.06 3.13 1.24
C LEU A 80 18.01 2.70 0.22
N VAL A 81 17.43 3.68 -0.49
CA VAL A 81 16.48 3.45 -1.57
C VAL A 81 17.10 2.54 -2.64
N ALA A 82 18.30 2.88 -3.13
CA ALA A 82 18.98 2.12 -4.19
C ALA A 82 19.29 0.67 -3.77
N LYS A 83 19.60 0.42 -2.50
CA LYS A 83 19.89 -0.93 -1.98
C LYS A 83 18.66 -1.82 -1.85
N LEU A 84 17.49 -1.26 -1.54
CA LEU A 84 16.28 -2.03 -1.25
C LEU A 84 15.31 -2.14 -2.43
N VAL A 85 15.19 -1.09 -3.25
CA VAL A 85 14.20 -1.00 -4.33
C VAL A 85 14.21 -2.20 -5.27
N PRO A 86 15.35 -2.70 -5.78
CA PRO A 86 15.33 -3.80 -6.75
C PRO A 86 14.61 -5.05 -6.22
N PHE A 87 14.84 -5.37 -4.94
CA PHE A 87 14.26 -6.56 -4.30
C PHE A 87 12.78 -6.36 -3.99
N PHE A 88 12.37 -5.19 -3.50
CA PHE A 88 10.96 -4.85 -3.29
C PHE A 88 10.17 -4.83 -4.59
N VAL A 89 10.74 -4.30 -5.66
CA VAL A 89 10.15 -4.26 -7.01
C VAL A 89 9.91 -5.67 -7.52
N LEU A 90 10.93 -6.54 -7.42
CA LEU A 90 10.80 -7.94 -7.84
C LEU A 90 9.74 -8.67 -7.00
N GLY A 91 9.76 -8.52 -5.68
CA GLY A 91 8.77 -9.12 -4.79
C GLY A 91 7.34 -8.67 -5.11
N SER A 92 7.14 -7.38 -5.32
CA SER A 92 5.83 -6.79 -5.66
C SER A 92 5.31 -7.26 -7.03
N PHE A 93 6.20 -7.35 -8.03
CA PHE A 93 5.84 -7.88 -9.35
C PHE A 93 5.39 -9.33 -9.27
N LEU A 94 6.16 -10.18 -8.56
CA LEU A 94 5.80 -11.59 -8.34
C LEU A 94 4.49 -11.74 -7.57
N ALA A 95 4.22 -10.86 -6.61
CA ALA A 95 2.93 -10.83 -5.92
C ALA A 95 1.79 -10.55 -6.91
N GLY A 96 1.92 -9.54 -7.78
CA GLY A 96 0.91 -9.24 -8.80
C GLY A 96 0.62 -10.40 -9.73
N LEU A 97 1.65 -11.18 -10.12
CA LEU A 97 1.47 -12.36 -10.95
C LEU A 97 0.82 -13.53 -10.22
N SER A 98 1.13 -13.72 -8.93
CA SER A 98 0.70 -14.91 -8.17
C SER A 98 -0.60 -14.72 -7.40
N THR A 99 -0.94 -13.50 -6.98
CA THR A 99 -2.14 -13.22 -6.17
C THR A 99 -3.45 -13.68 -6.81
N PRO A 100 -3.66 -13.60 -8.14
CA PRO A 100 -4.87 -14.09 -8.78
C PRO A 100 -5.16 -15.59 -8.59
N TYR A 101 -4.17 -16.37 -8.19
CA TYR A 101 -4.34 -17.80 -7.91
C TYR A 101 -4.77 -18.12 -6.47
N PHE A 102 -4.79 -17.11 -5.61
CA PHE A 102 -5.23 -17.30 -4.23
C PHE A 102 -6.74 -17.25 -4.12
N ASP A 103 -7.28 -18.11 -3.28
CA ASP A 103 -8.68 -18.02 -2.88
C ASP A 103 -8.99 -16.68 -2.22
N ALA A 104 -10.17 -16.11 -2.48
CA ALA A 104 -10.56 -14.78 -2.01
C ALA A 104 -10.61 -14.70 -0.47
N GLY A 105 -11.06 -15.75 0.20
CA GLY A 105 -11.11 -15.82 1.66
C GLY A 105 -9.71 -15.87 2.26
N LEU A 106 -8.83 -16.71 1.69
CA LEU A 106 -7.43 -16.78 2.09
C LEU A 106 -6.72 -15.45 1.87
N LEU A 107 -6.92 -14.78 0.73
CA LEU A 107 -6.33 -13.49 0.43
C LEU A 107 -6.77 -12.41 1.44
N ARG A 108 -8.06 -12.34 1.76
CA ARG A 108 -8.60 -11.43 2.80
C ARG A 108 -8.01 -11.72 4.17
N ALA A 109 -7.88 -12.99 4.54
CA ALA A 109 -7.26 -13.38 5.81
C ALA A 109 -5.79 -12.96 5.90
N LEU A 110 -5.02 -13.19 4.84
CA LEU A 110 -3.61 -12.79 4.77
C LEU A 110 -3.44 -11.27 4.85
N ILE A 111 -4.26 -10.51 4.11
CA ILE A 111 -4.26 -9.04 4.20
C ILE A 111 -4.65 -8.58 5.60
N GLY A 112 -5.73 -9.14 6.17
CA GLY A 112 -6.18 -8.82 7.52
C GLY A 112 -5.14 -9.10 8.60
N LEU A 113 -4.48 -10.27 8.53
CA LEU A 113 -3.40 -10.63 9.45
C LEU A 113 -2.20 -9.70 9.32
N PHE A 114 -1.82 -9.35 8.11
CA PHE A 114 -0.74 -8.40 7.85
C PHE A 114 -1.08 -7.01 8.43
N LEU A 115 -2.28 -6.50 8.18
CA LEU A 115 -2.73 -5.21 8.73
C LEU A 115 -2.79 -5.23 10.27
N LEU A 116 -3.21 -6.35 10.86
CA LEU A 116 -3.24 -6.54 12.31
C LEU A 116 -1.82 -6.48 12.91
N LEU A 117 -0.86 -7.14 12.28
CA LEU A 117 0.54 -7.09 12.68
C LEU A 117 1.09 -5.66 12.60
N VAL A 118 0.83 -4.95 11.52
CA VAL A 118 1.25 -3.55 11.36
C VAL A 118 0.58 -2.65 12.41
N ALA A 119 -0.72 -2.83 12.67
CA ALA A 119 -1.44 -2.10 13.70
C ALA A 119 -0.83 -2.34 15.09
N ALA A 120 -0.53 -3.60 15.43
CA ALA A 120 0.11 -3.95 16.69
C ALA A 120 1.49 -3.27 16.84
N VAL A 121 2.34 -3.33 15.81
CA VAL A 121 3.65 -2.65 15.82
C VAL A 121 3.51 -1.15 16.04
N MET A 122 2.51 -0.52 15.43
CA MET A 122 2.27 0.92 15.56
C MET A 122 1.70 1.31 16.93
N LEU A 123 0.74 0.54 17.46
CA LEU A 123 0.07 0.82 18.73
C LEU A 123 0.96 0.54 19.94
N LEU A 124 1.75 -0.53 19.89
CA LEU A 124 2.69 -0.90 20.95
C LEU A 124 3.91 0.04 21.02
N ASN A 125 4.00 1.00 20.08
CA ASN A 125 5.11 1.95 19.99
C ASN A 125 6.48 1.24 20.06
N TRP A 126 6.56 0.05 19.46
CA TRP A 126 7.75 -0.77 19.49
C TRP A 126 8.92 -0.01 18.86
N ARG A 127 9.87 0.35 19.70
CA ARG A 127 11.12 0.99 19.30
C ARG A 127 12.23 -0.02 19.50
N PRO A 128 12.70 -0.69 18.46
CA PRO A 128 13.86 -1.58 18.60
C PRO A 128 15.07 -0.79 19.03
N ASN A 129 15.89 -1.40 19.89
CA ASN A 129 17.15 -0.78 20.34
C ASN A 129 18.05 -0.50 19.14
N ALA A 130 18.44 0.75 19.03
CA ALA A 130 19.08 1.38 17.88
C ALA A 130 20.57 1.01 17.69
N SER A 131 20.96 -0.24 17.82
CA SER A 131 22.37 -0.68 17.73
C SER A 131 22.70 -1.56 16.51
N ARG A 132 21.77 -1.71 15.55
CA ARG A 132 21.97 -2.65 14.44
C ARG A 132 22.45 -1.95 13.18
N ALA A 133 23.56 -2.45 12.63
CA ALA A 133 24.03 -2.05 11.31
C ALA A 133 23.00 -2.46 10.25
N PHE A 134 22.91 -1.69 9.17
CA PHE A 134 22.05 -1.99 8.03
C PHE A 134 22.45 -3.37 7.45
N PRO A 135 21.51 -4.26 7.14
CA PRO A 135 21.83 -5.60 6.68
C PRO A 135 22.67 -5.56 5.41
N GLY A 136 23.60 -6.49 5.28
CA GLY A 136 24.33 -6.70 4.05
C GLY A 136 23.40 -7.07 2.88
N VAL A 137 23.97 -7.33 1.71
CA VAL A 137 23.20 -7.62 0.49
C VAL A 137 22.18 -8.76 0.69
N ILE A 138 22.57 -9.85 1.37
CA ILE A 138 21.69 -11.00 1.62
C ILE A 138 20.49 -10.61 2.50
N GLY A 139 20.71 -9.87 3.59
CA GLY A 139 19.63 -9.41 4.46
C GLY A 139 18.71 -8.42 3.76
N SER A 140 19.26 -7.51 2.95
CA SER A 140 18.50 -6.56 2.14
C SER A 140 17.67 -7.27 1.06
N SER A 141 18.21 -8.29 0.41
CA SER A 141 17.47 -9.06 -0.62
C SER A 141 16.32 -9.85 -0.01
N LEU A 142 16.55 -10.55 1.09
CA LEU A 142 15.49 -11.32 1.76
C LEU A 142 14.37 -10.42 2.28
N THR A 143 14.74 -9.33 2.99
CA THR A 143 13.77 -8.36 3.50
C THR A 143 13.02 -7.65 2.36
N GLY A 144 13.72 -7.30 1.29
CA GLY A 144 13.12 -6.64 0.14
C GLY A 144 12.17 -7.55 -0.63
N LEU A 145 12.57 -8.79 -0.90
CA LEU A 145 11.76 -9.74 -1.66
C LEU A 145 10.50 -10.14 -0.89
N SER A 146 10.65 -10.55 0.38
CA SER A 146 9.50 -10.92 1.22
C SER A 146 8.61 -9.72 1.51
N GLY A 147 9.20 -8.57 1.86
CA GLY A 147 8.45 -7.34 2.13
C GLY A 147 7.72 -6.81 0.89
N GLY A 148 8.36 -6.86 -0.28
CA GLY A 148 7.75 -6.50 -1.56
C GLY A 148 6.60 -7.44 -1.93
N TYR A 149 6.78 -8.75 -1.74
CA TYR A 149 5.75 -9.75 -2.02
C TYR A 149 4.51 -9.57 -1.12
N VAL A 150 4.70 -9.52 0.20
CA VAL A 150 3.59 -9.32 1.15
C VAL A 150 2.88 -7.99 0.92
N SER A 151 3.65 -6.93 0.67
CA SER A 151 3.08 -5.60 0.38
C SER A 151 2.33 -5.56 -0.94
N GLY A 152 2.84 -6.23 -1.97
CA GLY A 152 2.18 -6.37 -3.27
C GLY A 152 0.87 -7.13 -3.16
N MET A 153 0.83 -8.26 -2.43
CA MET A 153 -0.40 -9.00 -2.14
C MET A 153 -1.43 -8.15 -1.39
N ALA A 154 -0.97 -7.32 -0.44
CA ALA A 154 -1.87 -6.46 0.34
C ALA A 154 -2.30 -5.19 -0.40
N GLY A 155 -1.75 -4.88 -1.58
CA GLY A 155 -2.07 -3.67 -2.33
C GLY A 155 -1.56 -2.38 -1.69
N ILE A 156 -0.38 -2.40 -1.02
CA ILE A 156 0.07 -1.30 -0.13
C ILE A 156 1.43 -0.71 -0.54
N ALA A 157 2.05 -1.18 -1.61
CA ALA A 157 3.34 -0.72 -2.15
C ALA A 157 4.48 -0.56 -1.11
N GLY A 158 4.54 -1.42 -0.12
CA GLY A 158 5.70 -1.58 0.76
C GLY A 158 5.80 -0.61 1.94
N GLY A 159 5.07 0.48 1.98
CA GLY A 159 5.23 1.50 3.02
C GLY A 159 5.14 0.97 4.45
N ASN A 160 4.23 0.06 4.69
CA ASN A 160 4.02 -0.56 6.01
C ASN A 160 5.12 -1.54 6.42
N VAL A 161 5.95 -2.00 5.49
CA VAL A 161 7.14 -2.83 5.75
C VAL A 161 8.39 -1.98 5.77
N ILE A 162 8.52 -1.07 4.79
CA ILE A 162 9.73 -0.26 4.60
C ILE A 162 9.95 0.68 5.79
N VAL A 163 8.90 1.41 6.23
CA VAL A 163 9.05 2.38 7.32
C VAL A 163 9.50 1.72 8.63
N PRO A 164 8.83 0.66 9.14
CA PRO A 164 9.31 -0.04 10.32
C PRO A 164 10.71 -0.63 10.14
N THR A 165 11.02 -1.19 8.97
CA THR A 165 12.35 -1.74 8.66
C THR A 165 13.43 -0.67 8.73
N LEU A 166 13.23 0.48 8.11
CA LEU A 166 14.21 1.57 8.15
C LEU A 166 14.38 2.14 9.56
N VAL A 167 13.28 2.29 10.31
CA VAL A 167 13.33 2.74 11.72
C VAL A 167 14.06 1.71 12.59
N TYR A 168 13.88 0.42 12.34
CA TYR A 168 14.62 -0.65 13.02
C TYR A 168 16.13 -0.54 12.82
N PHE A 169 16.58 -0.04 11.66
CA PHE A 169 17.99 0.24 11.35
C PHE A 169 18.41 1.69 11.62
N ASN A 170 17.79 2.35 12.59
CA ASN A 170 18.17 3.69 13.05
C ASN A 170 17.93 4.84 12.05
N VAL A 171 17.15 4.66 11.02
CA VAL A 171 16.76 5.76 10.15
C VAL A 171 15.70 6.61 10.86
N PRO A 172 15.91 7.94 11.01
CA PRO A 172 14.90 8.81 11.60
C PRO A 172 13.56 8.69 10.89
N MET A 173 12.45 8.72 11.64
CA MET A 173 11.09 8.48 11.12
C MET A 173 10.76 9.32 9.87
N HIS A 174 11.11 10.61 9.88
CA HIS A 174 10.85 11.48 8.72
C HIS A 174 11.66 11.09 7.47
N ASN A 175 12.88 10.58 7.64
CA ASN A 175 13.68 10.07 6.54
C ASN A 175 13.19 8.70 6.07
N ALA A 176 12.71 7.86 7.00
CA ALA A 176 12.13 6.56 6.67
C ALA A 176 10.84 6.73 5.85
N THR A 177 9.93 7.63 6.26
CA THR A 177 8.70 7.93 5.50
C THR A 177 8.99 8.55 4.14
N ALA A 178 9.98 9.47 4.06
CA ALA A 178 10.37 10.09 2.80
C ALA A 178 10.97 9.07 1.82
N SER A 179 11.87 8.21 2.31
CA SER A 179 12.48 7.14 1.50
C SER A 179 11.44 6.11 1.07
N SER A 180 10.51 5.74 1.98
CA SER A 180 9.41 4.83 1.69
C SER A 180 8.48 5.36 0.60
N SER A 181 8.07 6.63 0.65
CA SER A 181 7.27 7.26 -0.42
C SER A 181 7.97 7.17 -1.78
N THR A 182 9.29 7.39 -1.80
CA THR A 182 10.09 7.32 -3.03
C THR A 182 10.18 5.89 -3.56
N MET A 183 10.38 4.91 -2.68
CA MET A 183 10.38 3.49 -3.05
C MET A 183 8.99 3.01 -3.49
N GLY A 184 7.93 3.59 -2.93
CA GLY A 184 6.55 3.24 -3.25
C GLY A 184 6.20 3.37 -4.74
N VAL A 185 6.80 4.32 -5.45
CA VAL A 185 6.55 4.53 -6.90
C VAL A 185 6.96 3.31 -7.73
N PRO A 186 8.24 2.87 -7.75
CA PRO A 186 8.65 1.72 -8.55
C PRO A 186 8.03 0.40 -8.05
N ILE A 187 7.79 0.26 -6.74
CA ILE A 187 7.17 -0.93 -6.16
C ILE A 187 5.70 -1.05 -6.62
N ALA A 188 4.94 0.06 -6.53
CA ALA A 188 3.56 0.07 -6.98
C ALA A 188 3.43 -0.14 -8.48
N LEU A 189 4.33 0.46 -9.28
CA LEU A 189 4.36 0.27 -10.72
C LEU A 189 4.60 -1.20 -11.09
N ALA A 190 5.56 -1.85 -10.43
CA ALA A 190 5.86 -3.25 -10.67
C ALA A 190 4.69 -4.17 -10.26
N GLY A 191 4.08 -3.91 -9.09
CA GLY A 191 2.91 -4.66 -8.66
C GLY A 191 1.72 -4.47 -9.59
N ALA A 192 1.40 -3.23 -9.98
CA ALA A 192 0.35 -2.94 -10.96
C ALA A 192 0.60 -3.63 -12.31
N ALA A 193 1.85 -3.63 -12.78
CA ALA A 193 2.24 -4.38 -13.98
C ALA A 193 2.02 -5.88 -13.79
N GLY A 194 2.44 -6.46 -12.65
CA GLY A 194 2.20 -7.86 -12.32
C GLY A 194 0.72 -8.23 -12.38
N TYR A 195 -0.18 -7.41 -11.82
CA TYR A 195 -1.63 -7.59 -11.87
C TYR A 195 -2.21 -7.41 -13.28
N ALA A 196 -1.67 -6.49 -14.05
CA ALA A 196 -2.10 -6.30 -15.44
C ALA A 196 -1.74 -7.50 -16.32
N PHE A 197 -0.54 -8.08 -16.13
CA PHE A 197 -0.10 -9.27 -16.88
C PHE A 197 -0.67 -10.58 -16.34
N GLY A 198 -0.99 -10.66 -15.03
CA GLY A 198 -1.61 -11.82 -14.40
C GLY A 198 -3.09 -12.03 -14.78
N ALA A 199 -3.72 -11.05 -15.38
CA ALA A 199 -5.14 -11.05 -15.74
C ALA A 199 -5.63 -12.20 -16.67
N PRO A 200 -4.85 -12.66 -17.67
CA PRO A 200 -5.32 -13.74 -18.56
C PRO A 200 -5.67 -15.05 -17.85
N MET A 201 -5.29 -15.15 -16.57
CA MET A 201 -5.46 -16.37 -15.76
C MET A 201 -6.75 -16.38 -14.94
N VAL A 202 -7.46 -15.26 -14.86
CA VAL A 202 -8.76 -15.14 -14.18
C VAL A 202 -9.85 -15.09 -15.25
N SER A 203 -10.44 -16.25 -15.53
CA SER A 203 -11.51 -16.35 -16.51
C SER A 203 -12.76 -15.59 -16.03
N GLY A 204 -13.15 -14.57 -16.77
CA GLY A 204 -14.41 -13.84 -16.54
C GLY A 204 -14.27 -12.36 -16.16
N VAL A 205 -13.08 -11.87 -15.82
CA VAL A 205 -12.85 -10.44 -15.55
C VAL A 205 -12.60 -9.72 -16.89
N SER A 206 -13.66 -9.42 -17.61
CA SER A 206 -13.63 -8.60 -18.83
C SER A 206 -14.71 -7.52 -18.76
N GLY A 207 -14.30 -6.27 -18.93
CA GLY A 207 -15.21 -5.12 -18.94
C GLY A 207 -14.61 -3.97 -19.75
N GLU A 208 -15.46 -3.07 -20.25
CA GLU A 208 -15.03 -1.93 -21.07
C GLU A 208 -13.99 -1.00 -20.43
N TRP A 209 -13.89 -1.04 -19.09
CA TRP A 209 -12.99 -0.16 -18.29
C TRP A 209 -12.00 -0.96 -17.43
N MET A 210 -11.53 -2.12 -17.93
CA MET A 210 -10.56 -2.94 -17.23
C MET A 210 -9.23 -2.99 -18.00
N LEU A 211 -8.11 -2.82 -17.26
CA LEU A 211 -6.76 -3.10 -17.76
C LEU A 211 -6.19 -4.27 -16.95
N GLY A 212 -6.35 -5.48 -17.48
CA GLY A 212 -6.11 -6.66 -16.70
C GLY A 212 -7.05 -6.72 -15.50
N LEU A 213 -6.51 -6.77 -14.30
CA LEU A 213 -7.28 -6.74 -13.04
C LEU A 213 -7.48 -5.33 -12.47
N ILE A 214 -7.07 -4.28 -13.20
CA ILE A 214 -7.18 -2.89 -12.75
C ILE A 214 -8.48 -2.27 -13.27
N ASP A 215 -9.37 -1.84 -12.38
CA ASP A 215 -10.57 -1.05 -12.73
C ASP A 215 -10.17 0.41 -12.99
N LEU A 216 -10.16 0.79 -14.27
CA LEU A 216 -9.74 2.13 -14.73
C LEU A 216 -10.68 3.24 -14.24
N GLN A 217 -11.97 2.95 -14.05
CA GLN A 217 -12.92 3.95 -13.56
C GLN A 217 -12.63 4.31 -12.10
N SER A 218 -12.44 3.30 -11.26
CA SER A 218 -12.06 3.51 -9.85
C SER A 218 -10.66 4.11 -9.75
N TRP A 219 -9.72 3.65 -10.57
CA TRP A 219 -8.38 4.21 -10.64
C TRP A 219 -8.37 5.71 -10.95
N LEU A 220 -9.11 6.17 -11.96
CA LEU A 220 -9.19 7.59 -12.34
C LEU A 220 -9.76 8.43 -11.20
N GLY A 221 -10.90 8.03 -10.62
CA GLY A 221 -11.56 8.76 -9.56
C GLY A 221 -10.70 8.91 -8.30
N ILE A 222 -10.11 7.80 -7.84
CA ILE A 222 -9.26 7.78 -6.64
C ILE A 222 -7.97 8.55 -6.89
N THR A 223 -7.31 8.33 -8.03
CA THR A 223 -6.04 8.98 -8.37
C THR A 223 -6.19 10.50 -8.45
N ALA A 224 -7.27 11.01 -9.04
CA ALA A 224 -7.55 12.44 -9.12
C ALA A 224 -7.59 13.09 -7.72
N GLY A 225 -8.32 12.49 -6.78
CA GLY A 225 -8.36 12.98 -5.40
C GLY A 225 -7.04 12.83 -4.67
N ALA A 226 -6.37 11.68 -4.85
CA ALA A 226 -5.15 11.35 -4.13
C ALA A 226 -3.96 12.24 -4.51
N ILE A 227 -3.78 12.57 -5.79
CA ILE A 227 -2.71 13.47 -6.24
C ILE A 227 -2.82 14.85 -5.57
N ILE A 228 -4.04 15.36 -5.41
CA ILE A 228 -4.29 16.67 -4.78
C ILE A 228 -4.02 16.62 -3.28
N ALA A 229 -4.46 15.55 -2.61
CA ALA A 229 -4.43 15.45 -1.16
C ALA A 229 -3.07 14.97 -0.60
N ALA A 230 -2.29 14.18 -1.35
CA ALA A 230 -1.03 13.63 -0.87
C ALA A 230 0.00 14.70 -0.45
N PRO A 231 0.25 15.79 -1.19
CA PRO A 231 1.15 16.87 -0.77
C PRO A 231 0.68 17.56 0.51
N LEU A 232 -0.65 17.71 0.69
CA LEU A 232 -1.22 18.27 1.92
C LEU A 232 -0.96 17.33 3.10
N GLY A 233 -1.13 16.03 2.92
CA GLY A 233 -0.79 15.01 3.90
C GLY A 233 0.66 15.09 4.36
N VAL A 234 1.62 15.20 3.43
CA VAL A 234 3.04 15.37 3.75
C VAL A 234 3.28 16.63 4.59
N LYS A 235 2.69 17.77 4.20
CA LYS A 235 2.83 19.04 4.95
C LYS A 235 2.26 18.95 6.36
N ILE A 236 1.11 18.29 6.54
CA ILE A 236 0.49 18.07 7.86
C ILE A 236 1.37 17.15 8.70
N ALA A 237 1.90 16.06 8.14
CA ALA A 237 2.77 15.13 8.85
C ALA A 237 4.01 15.79 9.44
N HIS A 238 4.54 16.82 8.78
CA HIS A 238 5.68 17.59 9.32
C HIS A 238 5.32 18.46 10.55
N ARG A 239 4.02 18.69 10.80
CA ARG A 239 3.52 19.52 11.92
C ARG A 239 2.96 18.68 13.08
N VAL A 240 2.62 17.43 12.84
CA VAL A 240 2.00 16.54 13.84
C VAL A 240 3.08 15.68 14.50
N PRO A 241 3.08 15.55 15.83
CA PRO A 241 3.97 14.61 16.52
C PRO A 241 3.77 13.19 16.00
N GLY A 242 4.87 12.51 15.65
CA GLY A 242 4.82 11.18 15.05
C GLY A 242 4.11 10.13 15.90
N ASP A 243 4.12 10.29 17.23
CA ASP A 243 3.45 9.34 18.15
C ASP A 243 1.92 9.44 18.06
N ILE A 244 1.36 10.65 17.86
CA ILE A 244 -0.09 10.85 17.65
C ILE A 244 -0.49 10.22 16.34
N LEU A 245 0.28 10.48 15.29
CA LEU A 245 0.04 9.95 13.96
C LEU A 245 0.03 8.41 13.96
N LYS A 246 1.02 7.79 14.63
CA LYS A 246 1.10 6.33 14.79
C LYS A 246 -0.13 5.74 15.49
N ARG A 247 -0.58 6.36 16.60
CA ARG A 247 -1.74 5.86 17.37
C ARG A 247 -3.04 5.94 16.59
N VAL A 248 -3.31 7.09 15.96
CA VAL A 248 -4.52 7.29 15.16
C VAL A 248 -4.56 6.30 14.01
N PHE A 249 -3.43 6.15 13.33
CA PHE A 249 -3.35 5.25 12.18
C PHE A 249 -3.34 3.78 12.60
N GLY A 250 -2.64 3.42 13.67
CA GLY A 250 -2.67 2.06 14.23
C GLY A 250 -4.07 1.64 14.66
N GLY A 251 -4.84 2.55 15.27
CA GLY A 251 -6.26 2.33 15.59
C GLY A 251 -7.12 2.11 14.35
N PHE A 252 -6.94 2.93 13.32
CA PHE A 252 -7.62 2.76 12.03
C PHE A 252 -7.27 1.41 11.38
N LEU A 253 -5.98 1.05 11.32
CA LEU A 253 -5.53 -0.25 10.81
C LEU A 253 -6.14 -1.43 11.56
N LEU A 254 -6.23 -1.32 12.89
CA LEU A 254 -6.84 -2.36 13.71
C LEU A 254 -8.30 -2.61 13.32
N LEU A 255 -9.09 -1.55 13.17
CA LEU A 255 -10.48 -1.64 12.73
C LEU A 255 -10.61 -2.29 11.36
N VAL A 256 -9.76 -1.87 10.41
CA VAL A 256 -9.73 -2.42 9.05
C VAL A 256 -9.32 -3.90 9.07
N ALA A 257 -8.28 -4.26 9.84
CA ALA A 257 -7.81 -5.64 9.97
C ALA A 257 -8.88 -6.56 10.53
N LEU A 258 -9.56 -6.14 11.60
CA LEU A 258 -10.65 -6.91 12.20
C LEU A 258 -11.81 -7.12 11.21
N ARG A 259 -12.17 -6.09 10.45
CA ARG A 259 -13.20 -6.20 9.42
C ARG A 259 -12.80 -7.17 8.30
N MET A 260 -11.55 -7.10 7.82
CA MET A 260 -11.04 -8.00 6.78
C MET A 260 -11.04 -9.46 7.26
N LEU A 261 -10.59 -9.71 8.50
CA LEU A 261 -10.62 -11.04 9.11
C LEU A 261 -12.04 -11.56 9.30
N TYR A 262 -12.97 -10.72 9.75
CA TYR A 262 -14.38 -11.10 9.86
C TYR A 262 -14.97 -11.46 8.49
N SER A 263 -14.72 -10.63 7.48
CA SER A 263 -15.18 -10.86 6.10
C SER A 263 -14.55 -12.10 5.45
N SER A 264 -13.36 -12.53 5.86
CA SER A 264 -12.74 -13.77 5.37
C SER A 264 -13.43 -15.04 5.85
N LEU A 265 -14.13 -14.97 7.00
CA LEU A 265 -14.88 -16.10 7.58
C LEU A 265 -16.28 -16.25 6.98
N SER A 266 -16.77 -15.24 6.27
CA SER A 266 -18.11 -15.19 5.68
C SER A 266 -18.15 -15.54 4.18
N LEU A 267 -17.01 -15.84 3.59
CA LEU A 267 -16.83 -16.34 2.22
C LEU A 267 -16.68 -17.84 2.21
#